data_47be256bf4f01162231863a92b97dd5b
#
_entry.id   47be256bf4f01162231863a92b97dd5b
#
_cell.length_a   1.000
_cell.length_b   1.000
_cell.length_c   1.000
_cell.angle_alpha   90.00
_cell.angle_beta   90.00
_cell.angle_gamma   90.00
#
_symmetry.space_group_name_H-M   'P 1'
#
loop_
_entity.id
_entity.type
_entity.pdbx_description
1 polymer ?
#
loop_
_entity_poly.entity_id
_entity_poly.type
_entity_poly.pdbx_seq_one_letter_code
_entity_poly.pdbx_strand_id
1 'polypeptide(L)'
;MKDSKKAHIAVCVGTHNRPDSLANTLQSLIKLEVPNDTDISVIVIDNNRVETSEQVVLGLKQRSKFNLLYIHEEEIGIVHMRNRALTEASRIGATHLAFIDDDEIASTYWIKKLYDALIRYEAQVVQGTTERVLPEGTPNWLIKSNILQLKRHSTGQIRTSAGTRNVLFDLRFINQHNLRFNPVFNFMGSSDSFFFHQAYLKGAKIVWVDEARVKEILPQNRVDVGWIIQRSFRMGVTDFEMKKQLGAYFSILNSLLMYILYLFLFAILSMLTLPFNRGISLKLFLQMAKAAGFLYKMAGFTYLEYKTIE
;
A
#
# COMPACT_ATOMS: atom_id res chain seq x y z
N MET A 1 -33.89 22.06 -0.53
CA MET A 1 -32.56 21.78 -1.09
C MET A 1 -31.70 21.41 0.10
N LYS A 2 -31.23 20.15 0.21
CA LYS A 2 -30.22 19.78 1.20
C LYS A 2 -28.94 20.49 0.76
N ASP A 3 -28.41 21.39 1.61
CA ASP A 3 -27.05 21.88 1.47
C ASP A 3 -26.12 20.68 1.34
N SER A 4 -25.74 20.33 0.12
CA SER A 4 -24.75 19.29 -0.09
C SER A 4 -23.41 19.83 0.38
N LYS A 5 -23.07 19.54 1.63
CA LYS A 5 -21.77 19.89 2.19
C LYS A 5 -20.70 19.45 1.19
N LYS A 6 -19.93 20.40 0.68
CA LYS A 6 -18.80 20.15 -0.23
C LYS A 6 -17.93 19.02 0.31
N ALA A 7 -17.57 18.05 -0.54
CA ALA A 7 -16.71 16.95 -0.11
C ALA A 7 -15.30 17.49 0.20
N HIS A 8 -14.71 17.06 1.31
CA HIS A 8 -13.33 17.40 1.66
C HIS A 8 -12.47 16.13 1.61
N ILE A 9 -11.49 16.12 0.72
CA ILE A 9 -10.56 15.00 0.53
C ILE A 9 -9.22 15.37 1.18
N ALA A 10 -8.81 14.63 2.20
CA ALA A 10 -7.45 14.66 2.70
C ALA A 10 -6.58 13.69 1.87
N VAL A 11 -5.47 14.17 1.31
CA VAL A 11 -4.45 13.34 0.66
C VAL A 11 -3.29 13.19 1.64
N CYS A 12 -3.03 11.99 2.13
CA CYS A 12 -1.96 11.73 3.08
C CYS A 12 -0.74 11.11 2.39
N VAL A 13 0.43 11.70 2.68
CA VAL A 13 1.74 11.17 2.31
C VAL A 13 2.49 10.88 3.60
N GLY A 14 2.78 9.60 3.85
CA GLY A 14 3.68 9.21 4.93
C GLY A 14 5.11 9.17 4.42
N THR A 15 6.06 9.69 5.19
CA THR A 15 7.47 9.68 4.83
C THR A 15 8.37 9.26 6.00
N HIS A 16 9.50 8.65 5.67
CA HIS A 16 10.52 8.28 6.63
C HIS A 16 11.91 8.44 6.00
N ASN A 17 12.62 9.50 6.39
CA ASN A 17 14.00 9.82 5.95
C ASN A 17 14.18 9.84 4.41
N ARG A 18 13.22 10.43 3.66
CA ARG A 18 13.23 10.51 2.20
C ARG A 18 12.80 11.88 1.68
N PRO A 19 13.47 12.99 2.06
CA PRO A 19 13.03 14.33 1.71
C PRO A 19 12.97 14.58 0.19
N ASP A 20 13.91 14.07 -0.59
CA ASP A 20 13.95 14.25 -2.05
C ASP A 20 12.80 13.52 -2.75
N SER A 21 12.51 12.30 -2.31
CA SER A 21 11.42 11.50 -2.83
C SER A 21 10.07 12.16 -2.53
N LEU A 22 9.88 12.58 -1.28
CA LEU A 22 8.72 13.35 -0.83
C LEU A 22 8.52 14.62 -1.66
N ALA A 23 9.60 15.38 -1.93
CA ALA A 23 9.54 16.60 -2.74
C ALA A 23 8.93 16.32 -4.12
N ASN A 24 9.35 15.23 -4.79
CA ASN A 24 8.84 14.83 -6.08
C ASN A 24 7.34 14.43 -6.02
N THR A 25 6.96 13.67 -5.01
CA THR A 25 5.56 13.29 -4.78
C THR A 25 4.71 14.55 -4.57
N LEU A 26 5.11 15.46 -3.67
CA LEU A 26 4.37 16.70 -3.40
C LEU A 26 4.29 17.60 -4.64
N GLN A 27 5.35 17.69 -5.46
CA GLN A 27 5.32 18.44 -6.73
C GLN A 27 4.29 17.85 -7.71
N SER A 28 4.03 16.56 -7.69
CA SER A 28 2.98 15.94 -8.49
C SER A 28 1.59 16.27 -7.92
N LEU A 29 1.45 16.28 -6.60
CA LEU A 29 0.17 16.55 -5.93
C LEU A 29 -0.30 18.00 -6.12
N ILE A 30 0.57 18.99 -6.06
CA ILE A 30 0.17 20.40 -6.27
C ILE A 30 -0.35 20.69 -7.69
N LYS A 31 -0.10 19.78 -8.65
CA LYS A 31 -0.57 19.86 -10.04
C LYS A 31 -1.87 19.11 -10.30
N LEU A 32 -2.48 18.49 -9.26
CA LEU A 32 -3.70 17.70 -9.44
C LEU A 32 -4.88 18.54 -9.93
N GLU A 33 -5.62 17.99 -10.87
CA GLU A 33 -6.97 18.44 -11.18
C GLU A 33 -7.95 17.94 -10.11
N VAL A 34 -8.77 18.86 -9.61
CA VAL A 34 -9.67 18.62 -8.48
C VAL A 34 -11.06 18.25 -9.02
N PRO A 35 -11.75 17.27 -8.42
CA PRO A 35 -13.16 17.04 -8.74
C PRO A 35 -14.00 18.30 -8.42
N ASN A 36 -15.06 18.51 -9.20
CA ASN A 36 -15.98 19.63 -8.94
C ASN A 36 -16.57 19.51 -7.52
N ASP A 37 -16.82 20.64 -6.90
CA ASP A 37 -17.43 20.74 -5.56
C ASP A 37 -16.68 19.94 -4.48
N THR A 38 -15.35 19.86 -4.58
CA THR A 38 -14.48 19.24 -3.58
C THR A 38 -13.41 20.21 -3.10
N ASP A 39 -13.03 20.07 -1.82
CA ASP A 39 -11.83 20.69 -1.25
C ASP A 39 -10.75 19.65 -1.04
N ILE A 40 -9.48 20.03 -1.22
CA ILE A 40 -8.34 19.15 -0.99
C ILE A 40 -7.40 19.77 0.05
N SER A 41 -7.00 18.95 1.02
CA SER A 41 -5.85 19.22 1.89
C SER A 41 -4.82 18.11 1.72
N VAL A 42 -3.54 18.46 1.74
CA VAL A 42 -2.44 17.48 1.72
C VAL A 42 -1.85 17.41 3.13
N ILE A 43 -1.78 16.22 3.70
CA ILE A 43 -1.21 15.95 5.03
C ILE A 43 0.06 15.15 4.84
N VAL A 44 1.20 15.70 5.25
CA VAL A 44 2.46 14.99 5.30
C VAL A 44 2.69 14.52 6.73
N ILE A 45 2.85 13.21 6.92
CA ILE A 45 3.20 12.62 8.22
C ILE A 45 4.66 12.18 8.16
N ASP A 46 5.52 12.90 8.86
CA ASP A 46 6.95 12.59 8.99
C ASP A 46 7.15 11.66 10.20
N ASN A 47 7.44 10.38 9.92
CA ASN A 47 7.57 9.35 10.93
C ASN A 47 9.05 9.03 11.20
N ASN A 48 9.81 10.04 11.57
CA ASN A 48 11.21 9.97 11.95
C ASN A 48 11.39 10.32 13.43
N ARG A 49 12.55 9.98 14.01
CA ARG A 49 12.94 10.45 15.35
C ARG A 49 13.22 11.95 15.39
N VAL A 50 13.65 12.50 14.26
CA VAL A 50 13.94 13.92 14.06
C VAL A 50 13.19 14.39 12.83
N GLU A 51 12.65 15.58 12.89
CA GLU A 51 11.97 16.21 11.75
C GLU A 51 12.94 16.43 10.59
N THR A 52 12.74 15.71 9.50
CA THR A 52 13.64 15.76 8.33
C THR A 52 12.96 16.36 7.10
N SER A 53 11.63 16.39 7.09
CA SER A 53 10.85 16.71 5.90
C SER A 53 10.08 18.03 5.99
N GLU A 54 10.13 18.73 7.14
CA GLU A 54 9.39 19.98 7.36
C GLU A 54 9.75 21.04 6.32
N GLN A 55 11.06 21.24 6.07
CA GLN A 55 11.55 22.25 5.12
C GLN A 55 11.05 22.01 3.69
N VAL A 56 10.89 20.74 3.30
CA VAL A 56 10.33 20.36 1.98
C VAL A 56 8.87 20.84 1.89
N VAL A 57 8.07 20.63 2.93
CA VAL A 57 6.66 21.04 2.97
C VAL A 57 6.55 22.56 2.97
N LEU A 58 7.33 23.26 3.79
CA LEU A 58 7.34 24.72 3.87
C LEU A 58 7.73 25.36 2.54
N GLY A 59 8.74 24.82 1.84
CA GLY A 59 9.20 25.32 0.54
C GLY A 59 8.14 25.19 -0.57
N LEU A 60 7.22 24.23 -0.44
CA LEU A 60 6.13 24.02 -1.41
C LEU A 60 4.83 24.72 -1.02
N LYS A 61 4.65 25.09 0.23
CA LYS A 61 3.39 25.65 0.77
C LYS A 61 2.95 26.91 0.02
N GLN A 62 3.88 27.79 -0.32
CA GLN A 62 3.57 29.04 -1.05
C GLN A 62 3.18 28.81 -2.52
N ARG A 63 3.60 27.67 -3.12
CA ARG A 63 3.31 27.31 -4.50
C ARG A 63 2.10 26.41 -4.66
N SER A 64 1.58 25.91 -3.55
CA SER A 64 0.46 25.00 -3.53
C SER A 64 -0.87 25.73 -3.54
N LYS A 65 -1.78 25.29 -4.40
CA LYS A 65 -3.19 25.72 -4.34
C LYS A 65 -3.97 25.00 -3.26
N PHE A 66 -3.37 23.99 -2.61
CA PHE A 66 -3.96 23.19 -1.55
C PHE A 66 -3.37 23.59 -0.20
N ASN A 67 -4.12 23.36 0.86
CA ASN A 67 -3.62 23.48 2.22
C ASN A 67 -2.65 22.31 2.50
N LEU A 68 -1.36 22.61 2.70
CA LEU A 68 -0.33 21.65 3.09
C LEU A 68 -0.15 21.68 4.61
N LEU A 69 -0.35 20.53 5.24
CA LEU A 69 -0.17 20.32 6.67
C LEU A 69 1.03 19.38 6.86
N TYR A 70 1.96 19.78 7.74
CA TYR A 70 3.05 18.96 8.19
C TYR A 70 2.78 18.48 9.61
N ILE A 71 2.94 17.20 9.85
CA ILE A 71 2.72 16.54 11.14
C ILE A 71 3.92 15.64 11.41
N HIS A 72 4.54 15.84 12.56
CA HIS A 72 5.55 14.93 13.08
C HIS A 72 4.88 13.82 13.91
N GLU A 73 5.22 12.56 13.62
CA GLU A 73 4.79 11.39 14.38
C GLU A 73 6.02 10.71 14.99
N GLU A 74 6.16 10.85 16.30
CA GLU A 74 7.34 10.39 17.06
C GLU A 74 7.34 8.87 17.22
N GLU A 75 6.18 8.24 17.27
CA GLU A 75 6.06 6.81 17.44
C GLU A 75 6.37 6.10 16.12
N ILE A 76 7.57 5.51 16.02
CA ILE A 76 8.10 4.94 14.78
C ILE A 76 7.29 3.74 14.32
N GLY A 77 6.91 3.76 13.05
CA GLY A 77 6.28 2.63 12.37
C GLY A 77 5.09 3.00 11.51
N ILE A 78 4.94 2.25 10.45
CA ILE A 78 3.95 2.51 9.40
C ILE A 78 2.50 2.52 9.91
N VAL A 79 2.21 1.76 10.97
CA VAL A 79 0.86 1.70 11.56
C VAL A 79 0.56 2.97 12.35
N HIS A 80 1.54 3.50 13.11
CA HIS A 80 1.39 4.75 13.87
C HIS A 80 1.15 5.91 12.91
N MET A 81 1.98 6.03 11.88
CA MET A 81 1.84 7.02 10.80
C MET A 81 0.43 6.96 10.16
N ARG A 82 -0.05 5.77 9.79
CA ARG A 82 -1.37 5.60 9.15
C ARG A 82 -2.52 5.92 10.10
N ASN A 83 -2.44 5.52 11.37
CA ASN A 83 -3.43 5.87 12.38
C ASN A 83 -3.43 7.38 12.67
N ARG A 84 -2.25 8.01 12.69
CA ARG A 84 -2.15 9.47 12.77
C ARG A 84 -2.82 10.15 11.59
N ALA A 85 -2.66 9.64 10.38
CA ALA A 85 -3.35 10.16 9.19
C ALA A 85 -4.88 10.10 9.31
N LEU A 86 -5.45 9.00 9.82
CA LEU A 86 -6.88 8.89 10.10
C LEU A 86 -7.36 9.95 11.10
N THR A 87 -6.59 10.17 12.16
CA THR A 87 -6.89 11.16 13.20
C THR A 87 -6.84 12.58 12.66
N GLU A 88 -5.77 12.95 11.94
CA GLU A 88 -5.59 14.31 11.42
C GLU A 88 -6.59 14.63 10.30
N ALA A 89 -6.88 13.66 9.41
CA ALA A 89 -7.91 13.84 8.40
C ALA A 89 -9.29 14.08 9.04
N SER A 90 -9.63 13.35 10.10
CA SER A 90 -10.86 13.57 10.86
C SER A 90 -10.86 14.94 11.56
N ARG A 91 -9.74 15.36 12.13
CA ARG A 91 -9.58 16.65 12.83
C ARG A 91 -9.82 17.85 11.91
N ILE A 92 -9.39 17.76 10.65
CA ILE A 92 -9.65 18.84 9.66
C ILE A 92 -11.02 18.73 8.99
N GLY A 93 -11.88 17.80 9.43
CA GLY A 93 -13.23 17.61 8.89
C GLY A 93 -13.28 16.97 7.50
N ALA A 94 -12.24 16.23 7.10
CA ALA A 94 -12.25 15.51 5.83
C ALA A 94 -13.34 14.44 5.82
N THR A 95 -14.03 14.32 4.68
CA THR A 95 -15.03 13.28 4.43
C THR A 95 -14.41 12.02 3.82
N HIS A 96 -13.29 12.20 3.12
CA HIS A 96 -12.55 11.14 2.44
C HIS A 96 -11.06 11.26 2.73
N LEU A 97 -10.37 10.13 2.76
CA LEU A 97 -8.92 10.08 2.89
C LEU A 97 -8.31 9.29 1.73
N ALA A 98 -7.34 9.87 1.06
CA ALA A 98 -6.50 9.21 0.08
C ALA A 98 -5.11 8.97 0.65
N PHE A 99 -4.52 7.82 0.35
CA PHE A 99 -3.11 7.55 0.57
C PHE A 99 -2.34 7.44 -0.74
N ILE A 100 -1.14 7.98 -0.74
CA ILE A 100 -0.10 7.82 -1.75
C ILE A 100 1.23 7.71 -1.03
N ASP A 101 2.13 6.84 -1.51
CA ASP A 101 3.45 6.67 -0.89
C ASP A 101 4.41 7.83 -1.30
N ASP A 102 5.44 8.11 -0.49
CA ASP A 102 6.40 9.20 -0.71
C ASP A 102 7.36 8.98 -1.89
N ASP A 103 7.32 7.80 -2.53
CA ASP A 103 8.07 7.41 -3.72
C ASP A 103 7.16 7.23 -4.97
N GLU A 104 5.95 7.77 -4.91
CA GLU A 104 4.97 7.70 -6.00
C GLU A 104 4.70 9.08 -6.63
N ILE A 105 4.50 9.11 -7.94
CA ILE A 105 4.17 10.29 -8.73
C ILE A 105 2.74 10.17 -9.25
N ALA A 106 1.85 11.04 -8.79
CA ALA A 106 0.46 11.06 -9.20
C ALA A 106 0.29 11.62 -10.63
N SER A 107 -0.61 11.01 -11.41
CA SER A 107 -1.06 11.62 -12.66
C SER A 107 -2.00 12.81 -12.37
N THR A 108 -2.03 13.81 -13.26
CA THR A 108 -2.83 15.05 -13.08
C THR A 108 -4.28 14.81 -12.67
N TYR A 109 -4.93 13.78 -13.24
CA TYR A 109 -6.33 13.44 -12.97
C TYR A 109 -6.50 12.33 -11.93
N TRP A 110 -5.46 11.96 -11.20
CA TRP A 110 -5.44 10.83 -10.27
C TRP A 110 -6.60 10.89 -9.26
N ILE A 111 -6.65 11.94 -8.44
CA ILE A 111 -7.64 12.07 -7.37
C ILE A 111 -9.06 12.23 -7.93
N LYS A 112 -9.20 12.92 -9.08
CA LYS A 112 -10.47 13.06 -9.76
C LYS A 112 -11.02 11.70 -10.20
N LYS A 113 -10.20 10.86 -10.83
CA LYS A 113 -10.60 9.51 -11.28
C LYS A 113 -10.97 8.60 -10.12
N LEU A 114 -10.24 8.67 -8.99
CA LEU A 114 -10.61 7.92 -7.80
C LEU A 114 -11.96 8.38 -7.24
N TYR A 115 -12.15 9.70 -7.10
CA TYR A 115 -13.38 10.23 -6.53
C TYR A 115 -14.59 9.98 -7.44
N ASP A 116 -14.47 10.24 -8.75
CA ASP A 116 -15.53 9.97 -9.73
C ASP A 116 -15.94 8.48 -9.70
N ALA A 117 -14.98 7.57 -9.57
CA ALA A 117 -15.26 6.14 -9.45
C ALA A 117 -15.91 5.78 -8.11
N LEU A 118 -15.48 6.40 -6.99
CA LEU A 118 -16.09 6.18 -5.68
C LEU A 118 -17.58 6.52 -5.73
N ILE A 119 -17.94 7.65 -6.34
CA ILE A 119 -19.34 8.07 -6.51
C ILE A 119 -20.06 7.15 -7.50
N ARG A 120 -19.49 6.91 -8.69
CA ARG A 120 -20.11 6.10 -9.76
C ARG A 120 -20.45 4.68 -9.31
N TYR A 121 -19.56 4.07 -8.53
CA TYR A 121 -19.75 2.69 -8.09
C TYR A 121 -20.38 2.58 -6.70
N GLU A 122 -20.75 3.72 -6.07
CA GLU A 122 -21.24 3.74 -4.69
C GLU A 122 -20.33 2.94 -3.75
N ALA A 123 -19.00 3.15 -3.91
CA ALA A 123 -17.98 2.41 -3.20
C ALA A 123 -17.53 3.16 -1.94
N GLN A 124 -17.16 2.44 -0.89
CA GLN A 124 -16.53 3.01 0.30
C GLN A 124 -15.00 3.08 0.15
N VAL A 125 -14.43 2.26 -0.75
CA VAL A 125 -13.00 2.22 -1.02
C VAL A 125 -12.77 2.06 -2.52
N VAL A 126 -11.89 2.87 -3.09
CA VAL A 126 -11.42 2.70 -4.47
C VAL A 126 -9.90 2.66 -4.49
N GLN A 127 -9.35 1.71 -5.23
CA GLN A 127 -7.91 1.55 -5.38
C GLN A 127 -7.51 1.71 -6.84
N GLY A 128 -6.53 2.57 -7.09
CA GLY A 128 -5.97 2.79 -8.42
C GLY A 128 -4.77 1.88 -8.74
N THR A 129 -4.23 2.08 -9.92
CA THR A 129 -3.07 1.34 -10.45
C THR A 129 -1.77 2.04 -10.06
N THR A 130 -0.83 1.29 -9.50
CA THR A 130 0.57 1.72 -9.35
C THR A 130 1.41 1.08 -10.46
N GLU A 131 1.97 1.91 -11.34
CA GLU A 131 2.85 1.50 -12.43
C GLU A 131 4.30 1.58 -11.95
N ARG A 132 5.01 0.46 -11.93
CA ARG A 132 6.40 0.40 -11.52
C ARG A 132 7.32 0.72 -12.67
N VAL A 133 8.13 1.75 -12.49
CA VAL A 133 9.24 2.09 -13.36
C VAL A 133 10.48 1.39 -12.82
N LEU A 134 11.02 0.46 -13.62
CA LEU A 134 12.21 -0.31 -13.23
C LEU A 134 13.46 0.54 -13.46
N PRO A 135 14.48 0.44 -12.58
CA PRO A 135 15.72 1.17 -12.75
C PRO A 135 16.49 0.68 -13.96
N GLU A 136 17.32 1.57 -14.50
CA GLU A 136 18.24 1.25 -15.60
C GLU A 136 19.17 0.09 -15.19
N GLY A 137 19.50 -0.78 -16.15
CA GLY A 137 20.31 -1.96 -15.88
C GLY A 137 19.55 -3.17 -15.29
N THR A 138 18.23 -3.08 -15.07
CA THR A 138 17.45 -4.26 -14.67
C THR A 138 17.59 -5.38 -15.69
N PRO A 139 17.95 -6.63 -15.28
CA PRO A 139 18.17 -7.73 -16.20
C PRO A 139 16.94 -8.05 -17.07
N ASN A 140 17.12 -8.22 -18.37
CA ASN A 140 16.05 -8.49 -19.34
C ASN A 140 15.17 -9.70 -18.97
N TRP A 141 15.78 -10.78 -18.44
CA TRP A 141 15.01 -11.95 -18.01
C TRP A 141 14.07 -11.63 -16.84
N LEU A 142 14.48 -10.72 -15.93
CA LEU A 142 13.66 -10.27 -14.79
C LEU A 142 12.52 -9.37 -15.27
N ILE A 143 12.78 -8.46 -16.23
CA ILE A 143 11.75 -7.64 -16.88
C ILE A 143 10.70 -8.55 -17.53
N LYS A 144 11.12 -9.49 -18.38
CA LYS A 144 10.23 -10.43 -19.08
C LYS A 144 9.43 -11.33 -18.13
N SER A 145 9.96 -11.58 -16.93
CA SER A 145 9.26 -12.40 -15.93
C SER A 145 8.00 -11.73 -15.36
N ASN A 146 7.87 -10.40 -15.43
CA ASN A 146 6.83 -9.60 -14.78
C ASN A 146 6.73 -9.79 -13.24
N ILE A 147 7.75 -10.33 -12.57
CA ILE A 147 7.75 -10.57 -11.12
C ILE A 147 7.69 -9.24 -10.35
N LEU A 148 8.34 -8.21 -10.88
CA LEU A 148 8.41 -6.89 -10.25
C LEU A 148 7.13 -6.06 -10.47
N GLN A 149 6.32 -6.38 -11.48
CA GLN A 149 5.10 -5.64 -11.76
C GLN A 149 3.96 -6.02 -10.81
N LEU A 150 3.12 -5.04 -10.50
CA LEU A 150 1.93 -5.27 -9.71
C LEU A 150 0.79 -5.79 -10.59
N LYS A 151 -0.05 -6.63 -10.01
CA LYS A 151 -1.21 -7.14 -10.73
C LYS A 151 -2.19 -6.01 -11.00
N ARG A 152 -2.56 -5.83 -12.26
CA ARG A 152 -3.62 -4.91 -12.70
C ARG A 152 -4.96 -5.63 -12.76
N HIS A 153 -6.02 -4.87 -12.61
CA HIS A 153 -7.40 -5.36 -12.69
C HIS A 153 -8.22 -4.41 -13.55
N SER A 154 -9.36 -4.87 -14.03
CA SER A 154 -10.26 -4.01 -14.80
C SER A 154 -11.01 -3.05 -13.88
N THR A 155 -11.24 -1.82 -14.35
CA THR A 155 -12.06 -0.84 -13.64
C THR A 155 -13.46 -1.39 -13.37
N GLY A 156 -13.94 -1.19 -12.15
CA GLY A 156 -15.21 -1.76 -11.67
C GLY A 156 -15.06 -3.14 -11.00
N GLN A 157 -13.91 -3.80 -11.08
CA GLN A 157 -13.69 -5.08 -10.41
C GLN A 157 -13.77 -4.94 -8.89
N ILE A 158 -14.63 -5.75 -8.27
CA ILE A 158 -14.77 -5.81 -6.81
C ILE A 158 -13.56 -6.51 -6.22
N ARG A 159 -13.08 -5.96 -5.10
CA ARG A 159 -11.94 -6.46 -4.34
C ARG A 159 -12.37 -6.77 -2.90
N THR A 160 -11.64 -7.64 -2.23
CA THR A 160 -11.83 -7.98 -0.80
C THR A 160 -10.82 -7.29 0.10
N SER A 161 -9.89 -6.53 -0.48
CA SER A 161 -8.81 -5.82 0.21
C SER A 161 -8.23 -4.76 -0.73
N ALA A 162 -7.48 -3.80 -0.16
CA ALA A 162 -6.72 -2.78 -0.88
C ALA A 162 -5.36 -2.56 -0.23
N GLY A 163 -4.45 -1.87 -0.93
CA GLY A 163 -3.21 -1.34 -0.38
C GLY A 163 -3.32 0.16 -0.13
N THR A 164 -2.50 0.72 0.77
CA THR A 164 -2.48 2.17 1.03
C THR A 164 -1.80 2.97 -0.06
N ARG A 165 -0.95 2.36 -0.87
CA ARG A 165 -0.50 3.03 -2.08
C ARG A 165 -1.71 3.23 -3.01
N ASN A 166 -1.93 4.42 -3.51
CA ASN A 166 -2.96 4.72 -4.49
C ASN A 166 -4.39 4.23 -4.11
N VAL A 167 -4.92 4.77 -3.03
CA VAL A 167 -6.27 4.44 -2.53
C VAL A 167 -7.00 5.70 -2.08
N LEU A 168 -8.33 5.74 -2.28
CA LEU A 168 -9.24 6.73 -1.71
C LEU A 168 -10.40 5.99 -1.02
N PHE A 169 -10.80 6.46 0.17
CA PHE A 169 -11.90 5.83 0.89
C PHE A 169 -12.74 6.83 1.70
N ASP A 170 -13.99 6.47 1.98
CA ASP A 170 -14.92 7.22 2.82
C ASP A 170 -14.48 7.12 4.29
N LEU A 171 -13.98 8.24 4.83
CA LEU A 171 -13.50 8.32 6.20
C LEU A 171 -14.64 8.19 7.23
N ARG A 172 -15.87 8.58 6.85
CA ARG A 172 -17.05 8.45 7.73
C ARG A 172 -17.38 6.98 7.95
N PHE A 173 -17.31 6.14 6.89
CA PHE A 173 -17.49 4.69 7.01
C PHE A 173 -16.44 4.09 7.96
N ILE A 174 -15.18 4.47 7.81
CA ILE A 174 -14.07 4.00 8.65
C ILE A 174 -14.30 4.37 10.12
N ASN A 175 -14.69 5.62 10.39
CA ASN A 175 -14.95 6.11 11.74
C ASN A 175 -16.20 5.47 12.36
N GLN A 176 -17.28 5.29 11.59
CA GLN A 176 -18.51 4.64 12.05
C GLN A 176 -18.25 3.20 12.54
N HIS A 177 -17.31 2.49 11.91
CA HIS A 177 -16.96 1.12 12.27
C HIS A 177 -15.73 1.03 13.20
N ASN A 178 -15.22 2.17 13.69
CA ASN A 178 -14.04 2.27 14.55
C ASN A 178 -12.81 1.51 14.01
N LEU A 179 -12.64 1.51 12.68
CA LEU A 179 -11.52 0.79 12.05
C LEU A 179 -10.22 1.56 12.26
N ARG A 180 -9.17 0.83 12.65
CA ARG A 180 -7.80 1.33 12.82
C ARG A 180 -6.80 0.30 12.28
N PHE A 181 -5.64 0.78 11.83
CA PHE A 181 -4.53 -0.10 11.48
C PHE A 181 -4.04 -0.82 12.72
N ASN A 182 -3.93 -2.16 12.63
CA ASN A 182 -3.59 -3.00 13.77
C ASN A 182 -2.08 -2.97 14.06
N PRO A 183 -1.63 -2.62 15.30
CA PRO A 183 -0.23 -2.51 15.68
C PRO A 183 0.59 -3.79 15.49
N VAL A 184 -0.02 -4.96 15.50
CA VAL A 184 0.65 -6.25 15.23
C VAL A 184 1.39 -6.25 13.89
N PHE A 185 0.92 -5.47 12.92
CA PHE A 185 1.52 -5.37 11.58
C PHE A 185 2.54 -4.24 11.42
N ASN A 186 2.92 -3.52 12.51
CA ASN A 186 3.71 -2.29 12.40
C ASN A 186 5.03 -2.49 11.66
N PHE A 187 5.79 -3.56 11.99
CA PHE A 187 7.09 -3.85 11.37
C PHE A 187 7.06 -5.08 10.45
N MET A 188 5.90 -5.73 10.30
CA MET A 188 5.77 -6.95 9.50
C MET A 188 5.28 -6.68 8.07
N GLY A 189 4.61 -5.55 7.84
CA GLY A 189 3.91 -5.25 6.60
C GLY A 189 2.49 -5.84 6.55
N SER A 190 1.78 -5.60 5.44
CA SER A 190 0.38 -6.01 5.20
C SER A 190 -0.67 -5.40 6.15
N SER A 191 -0.32 -4.36 6.92
CA SER A 191 -1.28 -3.63 7.75
C SER A 191 -2.41 -2.99 6.92
N ASP A 192 -2.10 -2.56 5.68
CA ASP A 192 -3.06 -2.06 4.70
C ASP A 192 -4.04 -3.15 4.24
N SER A 193 -3.52 -4.27 3.81
CA SER A 193 -4.35 -5.39 3.35
C SER A 193 -5.28 -5.89 4.44
N PHE A 194 -4.80 -5.96 5.69
CA PHE A 194 -5.63 -6.32 6.83
C PHE A 194 -6.70 -5.27 7.13
N PHE A 195 -6.34 -3.98 7.17
CA PHE A 195 -7.26 -2.87 7.43
C PHE A 195 -8.42 -2.84 6.41
N PHE A 196 -8.11 -2.89 5.12
CA PHE A 196 -9.15 -2.85 4.09
C PHE A 196 -9.93 -4.17 4.01
N HIS A 197 -9.33 -5.31 4.38
CA HIS A 197 -10.08 -6.54 4.51
C HIS A 197 -11.09 -6.49 5.67
N GLN A 198 -10.72 -5.87 6.80
CA GLN A 198 -11.67 -5.61 7.89
C GLN A 198 -12.80 -4.68 7.44
N ALA A 199 -12.50 -3.62 6.64
CA ALA A 199 -13.52 -2.77 6.07
C ALA A 199 -14.47 -3.56 5.16
N TYR A 200 -13.95 -4.45 4.30
CA TYR A 200 -14.75 -5.37 3.48
C TYR A 200 -15.67 -6.25 4.32
N LEU A 201 -15.18 -6.85 5.40
CA LEU A 201 -15.99 -7.66 6.32
C LEU A 201 -17.09 -6.86 7.04
N LYS A 202 -16.92 -5.52 7.16
CA LYS A 202 -17.94 -4.59 7.68
C LYS A 202 -18.90 -4.10 6.60
N GLY A 203 -18.81 -4.63 5.37
CA GLY A 203 -19.71 -4.32 4.26
C GLY A 203 -19.19 -3.23 3.31
N ALA A 204 -17.93 -2.78 3.44
CA ALA A 204 -17.37 -1.83 2.47
C ALA A 204 -17.28 -2.46 1.07
N LYS A 205 -17.80 -1.75 0.07
CA LYS A 205 -17.56 -2.06 -1.33
C LYS A 205 -16.21 -1.50 -1.75
N ILE A 206 -15.29 -2.39 -2.12
CA ILE A 206 -13.93 -2.05 -2.57
C ILE A 206 -13.86 -2.25 -4.08
N VAL A 207 -13.50 -1.21 -4.84
CA VAL A 207 -13.50 -1.23 -6.31
C VAL A 207 -12.14 -0.86 -6.87
N TRP A 208 -11.70 -1.54 -7.93
CA TRP A 208 -10.50 -1.19 -8.67
C TRP A 208 -10.78 -0.15 -9.75
N VAL A 209 -9.84 0.80 -9.94
CA VAL A 209 -9.89 1.92 -10.90
C VAL A 209 -8.57 1.98 -11.67
N ASP A 210 -8.52 1.32 -12.83
CA ASP A 210 -7.26 1.18 -13.58
C ASP A 210 -6.72 2.52 -14.15
N GLU A 211 -7.61 3.48 -14.40
CA GLU A 211 -7.26 4.79 -14.94
C GLU A 211 -6.67 5.75 -13.89
N ALA A 212 -6.88 5.49 -12.60
CA ALA A 212 -6.31 6.29 -11.52
C ALA A 212 -4.86 5.84 -11.25
N ARG A 213 -3.91 6.42 -11.99
CA ARG A 213 -2.54 5.92 -12.03
C ARG A 213 -1.58 6.77 -11.21
N VAL A 214 -0.70 6.07 -10.51
CA VAL A 214 0.53 6.62 -9.93
C VAL A 214 1.72 5.83 -10.48
N LYS A 215 2.91 6.46 -10.55
CA LYS A 215 4.17 5.80 -10.93
C LYS A 215 5.05 5.65 -9.70
N GLU A 216 5.48 4.42 -9.40
CA GLU A 216 6.47 4.09 -8.38
C GLU A 216 7.82 3.86 -9.07
N ILE A 217 8.84 4.67 -8.74
CA ILE A 217 10.20 4.48 -9.25
C ILE A 217 10.89 3.49 -8.30
N LEU A 218 11.12 2.25 -8.78
CA LEU A 218 11.78 1.26 -7.95
C LEU A 218 13.26 1.59 -7.77
N PRO A 219 13.76 1.62 -6.53
CA PRO A 219 15.19 1.75 -6.28
C PRO A 219 15.95 0.47 -6.65
N GLN A 220 17.25 0.59 -6.98
CA GLN A 220 18.08 -0.50 -7.47
C GLN A 220 18.11 -1.72 -6.53
N ASN A 221 18.09 -1.51 -5.22
CA ASN A 221 18.10 -2.58 -4.23
C ASN A 221 16.80 -3.42 -4.22
N ARG A 222 15.68 -2.93 -4.78
CA ARG A 222 14.41 -3.68 -4.88
C ARG A 222 14.32 -4.56 -6.13
N VAL A 223 15.28 -4.50 -7.04
CA VAL A 223 15.37 -5.41 -8.20
C VAL A 223 16.37 -6.54 -7.97
N ASP A 224 16.98 -6.63 -6.79
CA ASP A 224 17.83 -7.74 -6.37
C ASP A 224 16.99 -9.00 -6.09
N VAL A 225 17.48 -10.17 -6.54
CA VAL A 225 16.79 -11.45 -6.38
C VAL A 225 16.65 -11.84 -4.92
N GLY A 226 17.66 -11.57 -4.10
CA GLY A 226 17.64 -11.82 -2.65
C GLY A 226 16.52 -11.01 -1.98
N TRP A 227 16.38 -9.72 -2.32
CA TRP A 227 15.30 -8.88 -1.82
C TRP A 227 13.91 -9.41 -2.24
N ILE A 228 13.77 -9.86 -3.50
CA ILE A 228 12.50 -10.41 -4.00
C ILE A 228 12.12 -11.69 -3.24
N ILE A 229 13.09 -12.55 -2.95
CA ILE A 229 12.90 -13.79 -2.16
C ILE A 229 12.48 -13.42 -0.73
N GLN A 230 13.20 -12.51 -0.07
CA GLN A 230 12.92 -12.04 1.28
C GLN A 230 11.51 -11.45 1.38
N ARG A 231 11.11 -10.64 0.40
CA ARG A 231 9.75 -10.09 0.30
C ARG A 231 8.71 -11.21 0.18
N SER A 232 8.97 -12.26 -0.60
CA SER A 232 8.03 -13.38 -0.72
C SER A 232 7.91 -14.18 0.57
N PHE A 233 9.02 -14.41 1.27
CA PHE A 233 9.03 -15.03 2.60
C PHE A 233 8.16 -14.21 3.58
N ARG A 234 8.36 -12.91 3.66
CA ARG A 234 7.55 -12.00 4.47
C ARG A 234 6.05 -12.10 4.15
N MET A 235 5.69 -12.18 2.85
CA MET A 235 4.28 -12.36 2.46
C MET A 235 3.67 -13.64 3.07
N GLY A 236 4.46 -14.70 3.26
CA GLY A 236 4.03 -15.90 3.98
C GLY A 236 3.82 -15.65 5.47
N VAL A 237 4.76 -14.97 6.12
CA VAL A 237 4.67 -14.57 7.53
C VAL A 237 3.39 -13.77 7.78
N THR A 238 3.11 -12.77 6.93
CA THR A 238 1.94 -11.92 7.08
C THR A 238 0.64 -12.61 6.71
N ASP A 239 0.65 -13.57 5.76
CA ASP A 239 -0.52 -14.38 5.42
C ASP A 239 -1.01 -15.21 6.63
N PHE A 240 -0.08 -15.83 7.36
CA PHE A 240 -0.42 -16.53 8.60
C PHE A 240 -0.99 -15.57 9.65
N GLU A 241 -0.31 -14.44 9.91
CA GLU A 241 -0.74 -13.49 10.92
C GLU A 241 -2.12 -12.91 10.62
N MET A 242 -2.39 -12.55 9.35
CA MET A 242 -3.73 -12.06 8.94
C MET A 242 -4.82 -13.09 9.25
N LYS A 243 -4.61 -14.36 8.88
CA LYS A 243 -5.58 -15.44 9.15
C LYS A 243 -5.78 -15.66 10.64
N LYS A 244 -4.71 -15.59 11.43
CA LYS A 244 -4.76 -15.68 12.89
C LYS A 244 -5.59 -14.55 13.51
N GLN A 245 -5.33 -13.30 13.10
CA GLN A 245 -6.06 -12.12 13.58
C GLN A 245 -7.55 -12.13 13.18
N LEU A 246 -7.89 -12.80 12.09
CA LEU A 246 -9.28 -13.00 11.64
C LEU A 246 -9.97 -14.21 12.29
N GLY A 247 -9.27 -14.98 13.10
CA GLY A 247 -9.79 -16.23 13.66
C GLY A 247 -10.07 -17.32 12.60
N ALA A 248 -9.45 -17.21 11.41
CA ALA A 248 -9.70 -18.09 10.27
C ALA A 248 -8.92 -19.42 10.36
N TYR A 249 -9.07 -20.18 11.44
CA TYR A 249 -8.28 -21.38 11.71
C TYR A 249 -8.42 -22.47 10.66
N PHE A 250 -9.61 -22.65 10.08
CA PHE A 250 -9.80 -23.57 8.96
C PHE A 250 -9.00 -23.16 7.72
N SER A 251 -8.92 -21.87 7.44
CA SER A 251 -8.08 -21.32 6.36
C SER A 251 -6.59 -21.52 6.64
N ILE A 252 -6.17 -21.46 7.91
CA ILE A 252 -4.78 -21.76 8.31
C ILE A 252 -4.46 -23.22 8.00
N LEU A 253 -5.34 -24.17 8.39
CA LEU A 253 -5.15 -25.59 8.14
C LEU A 253 -5.06 -25.90 6.64
N ASN A 254 -5.98 -25.36 5.84
CA ASN A 254 -5.95 -25.54 4.39
C ASN A 254 -4.66 -24.97 3.77
N SER A 255 -4.21 -23.80 4.25
CA SER A 255 -2.94 -23.22 3.79
C SER A 255 -1.74 -24.04 4.20
N LEU A 256 -1.73 -24.64 5.39
CA LEU A 256 -0.67 -25.53 5.86
C LEU A 256 -0.50 -26.71 4.89
N LEU A 257 -1.59 -27.41 4.59
CA LEU A 257 -1.56 -28.56 3.68
C LEU A 257 -1.05 -28.17 2.28
N MET A 258 -1.57 -27.06 1.76
CA MET A 258 -1.16 -26.53 0.45
C MET A 258 0.32 -26.10 0.44
N TYR A 259 0.81 -25.42 1.47
CA TYR A 259 2.19 -24.95 1.53
C TYR A 259 3.20 -26.06 1.75
N ILE A 260 2.87 -27.11 2.49
CA ILE A 260 3.70 -28.31 2.57
C ILE A 260 3.85 -28.94 1.17
N LEU A 261 2.76 -29.11 0.43
CA LEU A 261 2.81 -29.61 -0.95
C LEU A 261 3.64 -28.69 -1.86
N TYR A 262 3.51 -27.37 -1.73
CA TYR A 262 4.28 -26.41 -2.54
C TYR A 262 5.79 -26.48 -2.29
N LEU A 263 6.21 -26.70 -1.04
CA LEU A 263 7.64 -26.85 -0.73
C LEU A 263 8.29 -28.01 -1.51
N PHE A 264 7.61 -29.17 -1.59
CA PHE A 264 8.14 -30.32 -2.32
C PHE A 264 8.02 -30.16 -3.83
N LEU A 265 6.82 -29.84 -4.32
CA LEU A 265 6.55 -29.78 -5.75
C LEU A 265 7.36 -28.66 -6.43
N PHE A 266 7.35 -27.46 -5.85
CA PHE A 266 8.01 -26.31 -6.48
C PHE A 266 9.52 -26.34 -6.32
N ALA A 267 10.09 -27.05 -5.34
CA ALA A 267 11.51 -27.32 -5.29
C ALA A 267 11.97 -28.06 -6.56
N ILE A 268 11.31 -29.16 -6.86
CA ILE A 268 11.62 -29.99 -8.04
C ILE A 268 11.41 -29.19 -9.33
N LEU A 269 10.24 -28.56 -9.47
CA LEU A 269 9.90 -27.78 -10.68
C LEU A 269 10.80 -26.57 -10.88
N SER A 270 11.22 -25.89 -9.81
CA SER A 270 12.14 -24.75 -9.88
C SER A 270 13.51 -25.19 -10.41
N MET A 271 14.05 -26.33 -9.93
CA MET A 271 15.30 -26.89 -10.40
C MET A 271 15.22 -27.32 -11.88
N LEU A 272 14.13 -27.98 -12.25
CA LEU A 272 13.93 -28.45 -13.63
C LEU A 272 13.77 -27.31 -14.63
N THR A 273 13.17 -26.18 -14.21
CA THR A 273 12.93 -25.04 -15.11
C THR A 273 14.09 -24.04 -15.17
N LEU A 274 15.03 -24.08 -14.23
CA LEU A 274 16.14 -23.13 -14.13
C LEU A 274 17.01 -23.04 -15.40
N PRO A 275 17.40 -24.15 -16.06
CA PRO A 275 18.22 -24.12 -17.29
C PRO A 275 17.48 -23.48 -18.48
N PHE A 276 16.13 -23.54 -18.49
CA PHE A 276 15.32 -23.13 -19.63
C PHE A 276 14.71 -21.75 -19.44
N ASN A 277 14.26 -21.41 -18.22
CA ASN A 277 13.59 -20.15 -17.95
C ASN A 277 13.78 -19.69 -16.50
N ARG A 278 14.76 -18.81 -16.28
CA ARG A 278 15.06 -18.22 -14.96
C ARG A 278 13.85 -17.53 -14.32
N GLY A 279 12.99 -16.87 -15.14
CA GLY A 279 11.80 -16.17 -14.62
C GLY A 279 10.75 -17.14 -14.06
N ILE A 280 10.49 -18.27 -14.75
CA ILE A 280 9.58 -19.31 -14.27
C ILE A 280 10.16 -19.96 -13.02
N SER A 281 11.44 -20.35 -13.06
CA SER A 281 12.13 -20.94 -11.91
C SER A 281 12.04 -20.05 -10.68
N LEU A 282 12.33 -18.75 -10.82
CA LEU A 282 12.21 -17.81 -9.72
C LEU A 282 10.76 -17.72 -9.21
N LYS A 283 9.74 -17.63 -10.07
CA LYS A 283 8.33 -17.63 -9.64
C LYS A 283 7.97 -18.84 -8.76
N LEU A 284 8.42 -20.01 -9.13
CA LEU A 284 8.19 -21.24 -8.35
C LEU A 284 8.94 -21.17 -7.00
N PHE A 285 10.19 -20.72 -7.02
CA PHE A 285 10.98 -20.53 -5.81
C PHE A 285 10.33 -19.50 -4.84
N LEU A 286 9.75 -18.43 -5.37
CA LEU A 286 9.04 -17.46 -4.56
C LEU A 286 7.82 -18.04 -3.83
N GLN A 287 7.11 -19.01 -4.44
CA GLN A 287 6.02 -19.70 -3.73
C GLN A 287 6.57 -20.58 -2.58
N MET A 288 7.74 -21.20 -2.76
CA MET A 288 8.41 -21.91 -1.67
C MET A 288 8.82 -20.94 -0.55
N ALA A 289 9.43 -19.81 -0.90
CA ALA A 289 9.80 -18.80 0.09
C ALA A 289 8.57 -18.31 0.88
N LYS A 290 7.46 -18.10 0.19
CA LYS A 290 6.18 -17.74 0.84
C LYS A 290 5.70 -18.85 1.78
N ALA A 291 5.74 -20.11 1.33
CA ALA A 291 5.36 -21.27 2.15
C ALA A 291 6.26 -21.37 3.40
N ALA A 292 7.58 -21.24 3.23
CA ALA A 292 8.53 -21.24 4.34
C ALA A 292 8.23 -20.11 5.35
N GLY A 293 7.92 -18.90 4.88
CA GLY A 293 7.53 -17.78 5.75
C GLY A 293 6.26 -18.05 6.57
N PHE A 294 5.26 -18.69 5.95
CA PHE A 294 4.04 -19.09 6.65
C PHE A 294 4.31 -20.10 7.77
N LEU A 295 5.10 -21.15 7.47
CA LEU A 295 5.47 -22.18 8.45
C LEU A 295 6.36 -21.61 9.57
N TYR A 296 7.30 -20.70 9.23
CA TYR A 296 8.13 -20.00 10.20
C TYR A 296 7.30 -19.24 11.23
N LYS A 297 6.29 -18.50 10.77
CA LYS A 297 5.38 -17.76 11.67
C LYS A 297 4.48 -18.68 12.46
N MET A 298 3.98 -19.76 11.87
CA MET A 298 3.18 -20.78 12.53
C MET A 298 3.96 -21.47 13.66
N ALA A 299 5.26 -21.67 13.48
CA ALA A 299 6.17 -22.21 14.52
C ALA A 299 6.47 -21.21 15.65
N GLY A 300 5.89 -20.01 15.64
CA GLY A 300 6.02 -19.00 16.70
C GLY A 300 7.15 -17.99 16.48
N PHE A 301 7.92 -18.09 15.39
CA PHE A 301 9.00 -17.14 15.12
C PHE A 301 8.46 -15.80 14.62
N THR A 302 9.24 -14.73 14.84
CA THR A 302 8.88 -13.38 14.41
C THR A 302 9.88 -12.86 13.38
N TYR A 303 9.37 -12.37 12.27
CA TYR A 303 10.15 -11.70 11.23
C TYR A 303 9.70 -10.24 11.14
N LEU A 304 10.65 -9.32 11.33
CA LEU A 304 10.43 -7.88 11.27
C LEU A 304 11.32 -7.30 10.17
N GLU A 305 10.72 -6.86 9.06
CA GLU A 305 11.43 -6.30 7.92
C GLU A 305 11.98 -4.90 8.18
N TYR A 306 11.29 -4.13 9.00
CA TYR A 306 11.58 -2.71 9.25
C TYR A 306 12.30 -2.45 10.58
N LYS A 307 12.86 -3.48 11.23
CA LYS A 307 13.56 -3.34 12.53
C LYS A 307 14.93 -2.66 12.42
N THR A 308 15.50 -2.56 11.21
CA THR A 308 16.80 -1.95 10.91
C THR A 308 16.70 -0.46 10.54
N ILE A 309 15.57 0.19 10.83
CA ILE A 309 15.41 1.64 10.66
C ILE A 309 15.73 2.30 12.02
N GLU A 310 16.96 2.00 12.52
CA GLU A 310 17.60 2.76 13.60
C GLU A 310 18.54 3.81 13.04
#